data_11f5bf1ff177d38f91470afb1c5f40c6
#
_entry.id   11f5bf1ff177d38f91470afb1c5f40c6
#
_cell.length_a   1.000
_cell.length_b   1.000
_cell.length_c   1.000
_cell.angle_alpha   90.00
_cell.angle_beta   90.00
_cell.angle_gamma   90.00
#
_symmetry.space_group_name_H-M   'P 1'
#
loop_
_entity.id
_entity.type
_entity.pdbx_description
1 polymer ?
#
loop_
_entity_poly.entity_id
_entity_poly.type
_entity_poly.pdbx_seq_one_letter_code
_entity_poly.pdbx_strand_id
1 'polypeptide(L)'
;SSKNICSLSKYCAGSFVYPDPFLDETAFVDCLVDKIAVLKPKVLLPTHDESVVIMRHRERFPEELIIPYVDEELLLTLANKAKATELAFNAGLPVPKVYNGVDDVDEYPVVYKTVIGNSAKGVYFPKSKDELLKCMELHEGEETLLEEWIPGTDYSVDCVRWDGFWKSSVYRALVTKTDGGGTT
;
A
#
# COMPACT_ATOMS: atom_id res chain seq x y z
N SER A 1 -6.18 -19.24 3.50
CA SER A 1 -5.49 -20.22 4.34
C SER A 1 -6.31 -20.49 5.59
N SER A 2 -6.53 -21.77 5.94
CA SER A 2 -7.25 -22.18 7.18
C SER A 2 -6.46 -21.90 8.47
N LYS A 3 -5.20 -21.50 8.35
CA LYS A 3 -4.32 -21.14 9.47
C LYS A 3 -3.76 -19.73 9.21
N ASN A 4 -4.22 -18.78 9.99
CA ASN A 4 -3.68 -17.41 10.01
C ASN A 4 -3.22 -17.06 11.44
N ILE A 5 -2.33 -16.10 11.57
CA ILE A 5 -1.75 -15.69 12.85
C ILE A 5 -2.84 -15.19 13.81
N CYS A 6 -3.84 -14.46 13.29
CA CYS A 6 -4.93 -13.93 14.12
C CYS A 6 -5.75 -15.04 14.78
N SER A 7 -5.90 -16.21 14.15
CA SER A 7 -6.63 -17.35 14.72
C SER A 7 -5.95 -17.97 15.95
N LEU A 8 -4.67 -17.65 16.19
CA LEU A 8 -3.92 -18.11 17.35
C LEU A 8 -4.09 -17.19 18.58
N SER A 9 -4.70 -16.03 18.39
CA SER A 9 -4.92 -15.09 19.49
C SER A 9 -5.97 -15.63 20.46
N LYS A 10 -5.72 -15.50 21.76
CA LYS A 10 -6.72 -15.80 22.81
C LYS A 10 -7.99 -14.94 22.73
N TYR A 11 -7.94 -13.85 21.98
CA TYR A 11 -9.07 -12.95 21.76
C TYR A 11 -9.82 -13.25 20.45
N CYS A 12 -9.35 -14.23 19.66
CA CYS A 12 -10.02 -14.63 18.44
C CYS A 12 -11.26 -15.47 18.77
N ALA A 13 -12.45 -14.93 18.52
CA ALA A 13 -13.71 -15.64 18.73
C ALA A 13 -13.98 -16.69 17.64
N GLY A 14 -13.36 -16.59 16.50
CA GLY A 14 -13.51 -17.53 15.38
C GLY A 14 -12.78 -17.05 14.13
N SER A 15 -12.72 -17.94 13.14
CA SER A 15 -12.13 -17.64 11.84
C SER A 15 -12.94 -18.28 10.72
N PHE A 16 -12.88 -17.70 9.55
CA PHE A 16 -13.47 -18.23 8.33
C PHE A 16 -12.56 -17.99 7.14
N VAL A 17 -12.79 -18.72 6.08
CA VAL A 17 -12.10 -18.54 4.80
C VAL A 17 -13.08 -17.85 3.86
N TYR A 18 -12.60 -16.87 3.13
CA TYR A 18 -13.35 -16.16 2.10
C TYR A 18 -12.71 -16.37 0.72
N PRO A 19 -13.47 -16.22 -0.36
CA PRO A 19 -12.93 -16.21 -1.73
C PRO A 19 -11.84 -15.15 -1.91
N ASP A 20 -10.93 -15.39 -2.85
CA ASP A 20 -9.90 -14.40 -3.19
C ASP A 20 -10.56 -13.14 -3.80
N PRO A 21 -10.38 -11.95 -3.18
CA PRO A 21 -11.02 -10.72 -3.63
C PRO A 21 -10.61 -10.28 -5.05
N PHE A 22 -9.46 -10.76 -5.54
CA PHE A 22 -8.95 -10.38 -6.85
C PHE A 22 -9.25 -11.41 -7.95
N LEU A 23 -9.67 -12.62 -7.57
CA LEU A 23 -10.12 -13.65 -8.51
C LEU A 23 -11.64 -13.66 -8.65
N ASP A 24 -12.38 -13.44 -7.56
CA ASP A 24 -13.85 -13.41 -7.56
C ASP A 24 -14.34 -12.37 -6.55
N GLU A 25 -14.35 -11.12 -7.00
CA GLU A 25 -14.75 -9.96 -6.21
C GLU A 25 -16.18 -10.10 -5.68
N THR A 26 -17.11 -10.59 -6.53
CA THR A 26 -18.52 -10.75 -6.16
C THR A 26 -18.68 -11.79 -5.03
N ALA A 27 -18.10 -12.96 -5.19
CA ALA A 27 -18.19 -14.01 -4.17
C ALA A 27 -17.49 -13.59 -2.86
N PHE A 28 -16.42 -12.80 -2.93
CA PHE A 28 -15.76 -12.23 -1.74
C PHE A 28 -16.70 -11.28 -0.99
N VAL A 29 -17.32 -10.33 -1.69
CA VAL A 29 -18.23 -9.34 -1.10
C VAL A 29 -19.46 -10.03 -0.52
N ASP A 30 -20.08 -10.95 -1.25
CA ASP A 30 -21.23 -11.74 -0.77
C ASP A 30 -20.88 -12.50 0.50
N CYS A 31 -19.73 -13.17 0.54
CA CYS A 31 -19.25 -13.87 1.73
C CYS A 31 -19.13 -12.92 2.94
N LEU A 32 -18.59 -11.71 2.75
CA LEU A 32 -18.47 -10.73 3.82
C LEU A 32 -19.84 -10.22 4.29
N VAL A 33 -20.75 -9.92 3.37
CA VAL A 33 -22.13 -9.47 3.69
C VAL A 33 -22.83 -10.51 4.54
N ASP A 34 -22.78 -11.78 4.15
CA ASP A 34 -23.38 -12.90 4.91
C ASP A 34 -22.77 -13.02 6.32
N LYS A 35 -21.44 -12.92 6.42
CA LYS A 35 -20.75 -13.00 7.72
C LYS A 35 -21.09 -11.82 8.61
N ILE A 36 -21.16 -10.62 8.06
CA ILE A 36 -21.52 -9.40 8.79
C ILE A 36 -22.96 -9.50 9.30
N ALA A 37 -23.89 -10.00 8.49
CA ALA A 37 -25.29 -10.18 8.90
C ALA A 37 -25.42 -11.13 10.11
N VAL A 38 -24.61 -12.18 10.16
CA VAL A 38 -24.61 -13.16 11.27
C VAL A 38 -23.83 -12.67 12.49
N LEU A 39 -22.61 -12.17 12.28
CA LEU A 39 -21.69 -11.83 13.36
C LEU A 39 -21.95 -10.44 13.97
N LYS A 40 -22.59 -9.55 13.20
CA LYS A 40 -22.91 -8.16 13.57
C LYS A 40 -21.71 -7.43 14.19
N PRO A 41 -20.54 -7.41 13.52
CA PRO A 41 -19.39 -6.71 14.04
C PRO A 41 -19.65 -5.21 14.07
N LYS A 42 -19.02 -4.48 14.97
CA LYS A 42 -19.04 -3.01 14.98
C LYS A 42 -18.06 -2.42 13.98
N VAL A 43 -16.96 -3.14 13.73
CA VAL A 43 -15.86 -2.66 12.87
C VAL A 43 -15.45 -3.78 11.93
N LEU A 44 -15.29 -3.44 10.64
CA LEU A 44 -14.59 -4.23 9.65
C LEU A 44 -13.25 -3.55 9.37
N LEU A 45 -12.15 -4.21 9.71
CA LEU A 45 -10.81 -3.68 9.52
C LEU A 45 -10.05 -4.52 8.47
N PRO A 46 -10.05 -4.10 7.20
CA PRO A 46 -9.14 -4.67 6.21
C PRO A 46 -7.69 -4.39 6.58
N THR A 47 -6.78 -5.28 6.24
CA THR A 47 -5.36 -5.12 6.60
C THR A 47 -4.43 -5.15 5.39
N HIS A 48 -5.00 -5.30 4.19
CA HIS A 48 -4.27 -5.39 2.94
C HIS A 48 -5.09 -4.78 1.77
N ASP A 49 -4.70 -5.05 0.54
CA ASP A 49 -5.28 -4.49 -0.70
C ASP A 49 -6.78 -4.83 -0.91
N GLU A 50 -7.34 -5.82 -0.18
CA GLU A 50 -8.78 -6.07 -0.15
C GLU A 50 -9.59 -4.86 0.32
N SER A 51 -8.95 -3.89 0.95
CA SER A 51 -9.57 -2.61 1.32
C SER A 51 -10.17 -1.88 0.12
N VAL A 52 -9.52 -1.93 -1.04
CA VAL A 52 -10.01 -1.30 -2.29
C VAL A 52 -11.32 -1.94 -2.72
N VAL A 53 -11.39 -3.28 -2.72
CA VAL A 53 -12.61 -4.03 -3.09
C VAL A 53 -13.75 -3.73 -2.11
N ILE A 54 -13.44 -3.72 -0.81
CA ILE A 54 -14.44 -3.41 0.22
C ILE A 54 -14.98 -1.99 0.06
N MET A 55 -14.13 -1.01 -0.18
CA MET A 55 -14.57 0.39 -0.34
C MET A 55 -15.31 0.64 -1.65
N ARG A 56 -14.98 -0.08 -2.73
CA ARG A 56 -15.74 -0.09 -4.00
C ARG A 56 -17.18 -0.53 -3.82
N HIS A 57 -17.41 -1.47 -2.88
CA HIS A 57 -18.73 -2.01 -2.57
C HIS A 57 -19.26 -1.54 -1.21
N ARG A 58 -18.84 -0.35 -0.75
CA ARG A 58 -19.20 0.18 0.57
C ARG A 58 -20.72 0.17 0.81
N GLU A 59 -21.51 0.43 -0.21
CA GLU A 59 -22.98 0.47 -0.18
C GLU A 59 -23.63 -0.90 0.10
N ARG A 60 -22.91 -2.00 -0.09
CA ARG A 60 -23.34 -3.37 0.23
C ARG A 60 -23.30 -3.68 1.72
N PHE A 61 -22.58 -2.90 2.49
CA PHE A 61 -22.41 -3.10 3.93
C PHE A 61 -23.30 -2.14 4.72
N PRO A 62 -23.76 -2.54 5.95
CA PRO A 62 -24.57 -1.67 6.80
C PRO A 62 -23.92 -0.30 7.02
N GLU A 63 -24.72 0.75 7.05
CA GLU A 63 -24.24 2.13 7.25
C GLU A 63 -23.54 2.28 8.60
N GLU A 64 -24.08 1.63 9.64
CA GLU A 64 -23.53 1.64 10.99
C GLU A 64 -22.25 0.83 11.15
N LEU A 65 -21.87 0.00 10.17
CA LEU A 65 -20.61 -0.73 10.19
C LEU A 65 -19.46 0.23 9.96
N ILE A 66 -18.60 0.35 10.93
CA ILE A 66 -17.40 1.16 10.86
C ILE A 66 -16.36 0.45 9.97
N ILE A 67 -16.00 1.07 8.85
CA ILE A 67 -14.88 0.66 8.01
C ILE A 67 -13.90 1.84 8.02
N PRO A 68 -12.79 1.77 8.77
CA PRO A 68 -11.89 2.93 8.99
C PRO A 68 -10.94 3.13 7.80
N TYR A 69 -11.49 3.34 6.63
CA TYR A 69 -10.76 3.61 5.39
C TYR A 69 -11.34 4.83 4.68
N VAL A 70 -10.54 5.41 3.82
CA VAL A 70 -10.96 6.45 2.88
C VAL A 70 -11.73 5.82 1.71
N ASP A 71 -12.35 6.65 0.88
CA ASP A 71 -13.02 6.19 -0.34
C ASP A 71 -12.07 5.47 -1.32
N GLU A 72 -12.64 4.75 -2.28
CA GLU A 72 -11.90 3.98 -3.28
C GLU A 72 -10.95 4.86 -4.10
N GLU A 73 -11.39 6.06 -4.51
CA GLU A 73 -10.60 6.95 -5.36
C GLU A 73 -9.31 7.37 -4.67
N LEU A 74 -9.39 7.75 -3.41
CA LEU A 74 -8.22 8.11 -2.61
C LEU A 74 -7.32 6.89 -2.32
N LEU A 75 -7.91 5.71 -2.07
CA LEU A 75 -7.14 4.47 -1.92
C LEU A 75 -6.32 4.16 -3.17
N LEU A 76 -6.93 4.23 -4.36
CA LEU A 76 -6.25 4.00 -5.63
C LEU A 76 -5.17 5.05 -5.91
N THR A 77 -5.43 6.32 -5.55
CA THR A 77 -4.44 7.39 -5.63
C THR A 77 -3.23 7.09 -4.75
N LEU A 78 -3.44 6.68 -3.51
CA LEU A 78 -2.36 6.36 -2.57
C LEU A 78 -1.62 5.06 -2.94
N ALA A 79 -2.28 4.10 -3.58
CA ALA A 79 -1.66 2.88 -4.07
C ALA A 79 -0.73 3.12 -5.27
N ASN A 80 -0.96 4.18 -6.04
CA ASN A 80 -0.10 4.60 -7.15
C ASN A 80 1.00 5.52 -6.61
N LYS A 81 2.27 5.06 -6.63
CA LYS A 81 3.41 5.79 -6.04
C LYS A 81 3.64 7.16 -6.67
N ALA A 82 3.40 7.32 -7.98
CA ALA A 82 3.56 8.61 -8.65
C ALA A 82 2.48 9.60 -8.18
N LYS A 83 1.22 9.16 -8.15
CA LYS A 83 0.11 10.00 -7.66
C LYS A 83 0.25 10.33 -6.16
N ALA A 84 0.71 9.38 -5.36
CA ALA A 84 0.98 9.60 -3.94
C ALA A 84 2.10 10.64 -3.73
N THR A 85 3.17 10.58 -4.52
CA THR A 85 4.25 11.57 -4.50
C THR A 85 3.73 12.95 -4.90
N GLU A 86 2.92 13.05 -5.95
CA GLU A 86 2.29 14.30 -6.37
C GLU A 86 1.35 14.88 -5.29
N LEU A 87 0.53 14.03 -4.68
CA LEU A 87 -0.35 14.43 -3.58
C LEU A 87 0.45 14.97 -2.39
N ALA A 88 1.54 14.30 -2.02
CA ALA A 88 2.43 14.75 -0.96
C ALA A 88 3.07 16.11 -1.27
N PHE A 89 3.56 16.29 -2.52
CA PHE A 89 4.11 17.56 -2.98
C PHE A 89 3.09 18.69 -2.90
N ASN A 90 1.87 18.46 -3.39
CA ASN A 90 0.78 19.44 -3.36
C ASN A 90 0.33 19.77 -1.91
N ALA A 91 0.53 18.85 -0.98
CA ALA A 91 0.33 19.08 0.45
C ALA A 91 1.49 19.83 1.14
N GLY A 92 2.53 20.22 0.38
CA GLY A 92 3.69 20.94 0.90
C GLY A 92 4.71 20.07 1.62
N LEU A 93 4.64 18.75 1.46
CA LEU A 93 5.64 17.83 2.00
C LEU A 93 6.87 17.76 1.07
N PRO A 94 8.08 17.62 1.62
CA PRO A 94 9.26 17.34 0.81
C PRO A 94 9.12 15.96 0.16
N VAL A 95 9.37 15.90 -1.15
CA VAL A 95 9.35 14.67 -1.93
C VAL A 95 10.66 14.54 -2.71
N PRO A 96 11.09 13.32 -3.08
CA PRO A 96 12.24 13.13 -3.95
C PRO A 96 12.06 13.86 -5.30
N LYS A 97 13.17 14.34 -5.89
CA LYS A 97 13.19 14.84 -7.25
C LYS A 97 12.79 13.73 -8.21
N VAL A 98 11.80 13.98 -9.05
CA VAL A 98 11.35 13.04 -10.09
C VAL A 98 12.07 13.40 -11.39
N TYR A 99 12.61 12.39 -12.07
CA TYR A 99 13.25 12.51 -13.38
C TYR A 99 12.27 12.06 -14.47
N ASN A 100 12.22 12.80 -15.60
CA ASN A 100 11.36 12.45 -16.73
C ASN A 100 11.94 11.34 -17.61
N GLY A 101 13.21 11.03 -17.44
CA GLY A 101 13.89 9.97 -18.18
C GLY A 101 15.34 9.84 -17.80
N VAL A 102 16.01 8.87 -18.42
CA VAL A 102 17.40 8.52 -18.12
C VAL A 102 18.40 9.65 -18.39
N ASP A 103 18.08 10.52 -19.33
CA ASP A 103 18.97 11.64 -19.71
C ASP A 103 18.85 12.84 -18.75
N ASP A 104 17.81 12.88 -17.93
CA ASP A 104 17.63 13.90 -16.88
C ASP A 104 18.38 13.55 -15.59
N VAL A 105 18.90 12.33 -15.48
CA VAL A 105 19.61 11.87 -14.27
C VAL A 105 20.96 12.54 -14.19
N ASP A 106 21.15 13.31 -13.13
CA ASP A 106 22.39 14.07 -12.86
C ASP A 106 23.33 13.34 -11.90
N GLU A 107 22.82 12.44 -11.04
CA GLU A 107 23.62 11.72 -10.05
C GLU A 107 23.06 10.31 -9.83
N TYR A 108 23.96 9.35 -9.52
CA TYR A 108 23.63 7.97 -9.14
C TYR A 108 24.12 7.66 -7.71
N PRO A 109 23.47 6.73 -6.97
CA PRO A 109 22.34 5.90 -7.39
C PRO A 109 21.03 6.67 -7.51
N VAL A 110 20.08 6.11 -8.23
CA VAL A 110 18.69 6.58 -8.33
C VAL A 110 17.73 5.49 -7.84
N VAL A 111 16.46 5.84 -7.63
CA VAL A 111 15.38 4.88 -7.35
C VAL A 111 14.55 4.72 -8.61
N TYR A 112 14.45 3.50 -9.11
CA TYR A 112 13.56 3.14 -10.21
C TYR A 112 12.53 2.13 -9.70
N LYS A 113 11.24 2.41 -9.90
CA LYS A 113 10.18 1.57 -9.34
C LYS A 113 8.93 1.54 -10.21
N THR A 114 8.21 0.42 -10.21
CA THR A 114 6.85 0.36 -10.76
C THR A 114 5.92 1.20 -9.89
N VAL A 115 4.99 1.95 -10.50
CA VAL A 115 4.08 2.84 -9.76
C VAL A 115 3.08 2.05 -8.91
N ILE A 116 2.68 0.86 -9.35
CA ILE A 116 1.84 -0.07 -8.60
C ILE A 116 2.70 -1.23 -8.08
N GLY A 117 2.45 -1.66 -6.87
CA GLY A 117 3.14 -2.78 -6.24
C GLY A 117 3.42 -2.55 -4.76
N ASN A 118 3.58 -3.63 -4.03
CA ASN A 118 3.79 -3.64 -2.60
C ASN A 118 5.02 -4.49 -2.20
N SER A 119 5.39 -4.44 -0.92
CA SER A 119 6.46 -5.26 -0.34
C SER A 119 7.81 -5.14 -1.06
N ALA A 120 8.09 -3.95 -1.63
CA ALA A 120 9.30 -3.62 -2.40
C ALA A 120 9.52 -4.41 -3.70
N LYS A 121 8.55 -5.17 -4.16
CA LYS A 121 8.60 -5.75 -5.48
C LYS A 121 8.59 -4.64 -6.52
N GLY A 122 9.47 -4.72 -7.52
CA GLY A 122 9.60 -3.72 -8.56
C GLY A 122 10.26 -2.41 -8.09
N VAL A 123 11.09 -2.44 -7.04
CA VAL A 123 11.92 -1.30 -6.61
C VAL A 123 13.38 -1.64 -6.80
N TYR A 124 14.11 -0.78 -7.51
CA TYR A 124 15.52 -0.96 -7.89
C TYR A 124 16.33 0.27 -7.53
N PHE A 125 17.64 0.09 -7.33
CA PHE A 125 18.60 1.14 -6.98
C PHE A 125 19.77 1.15 -7.96
N PRO A 126 19.54 1.49 -9.24
CA PRO A 126 20.61 1.54 -10.23
C PRO A 126 21.73 2.50 -9.81
N LYS A 127 22.96 2.05 -9.95
CA LYS A 127 24.18 2.80 -9.60
C LYS A 127 24.86 3.41 -10.84
N SER A 128 24.30 3.15 -12.02
CA SER A 128 24.79 3.68 -13.28
C SER A 128 23.67 3.75 -14.32
N LYS A 129 23.93 4.50 -15.41
CA LYS A 129 23.02 4.58 -16.56
C LYS A 129 22.74 3.21 -17.17
N ASP A 130 23.74 2.34 -17.27
CA ASP A 130 23.60 1.01 -17.86
C ASP A 130 22.73 0.08 -16.99
N GLU A 131 22.83 0.21 -15.67
CA GLU A 131 21.95 -0.53 -14.75
C GLU A 131 20.51 -0.03 -14.83
N LEU A 132 20.31 1.28 -14.93
CA LEU A 132 18.99 1.88 -15.09
C LEU A 132 18.31 1.42 -16.39
N LEU A 133 19.03 1.41 -17.51
CA LEU A 133 18.51 0.93 -18.79
C LEU A 133 18.06 -0.54 -18.71
N LYS A 134 18.82 -1.40 -18.03
CA LYS A 134 18.42 -2.79 -17.81
C LYS A 134 17.15 -2.91 -16.96
N CYS A 135 16.98 -2.07 -15.95
CA CYS A 135 15.75 -2.03 -15.16
C CYS A 135 14.56 -1.59 -16.01
N MET A 136 14.77 -0.60 -16.89
CA MET A 136 13.72 -0.12 -17.81
C MET A 136 13.30 -1.19 -18.81
N GLU A 137 14.24 -1.93 -19.39
CA GLU A 137 13.96 -3.06 -20.28
C GLU A 137 13.15 -4.16 -19.58
N LEU A 138 13.46 -4.46 -18.31
CA LEU A 138 12.74 -5.46 -17.51
C LEU A 138 11.26 -5.10 -17.29
N HIS A 139 10.95 -3.81 -17.28
CA HIS A 139 9.61 -3.28 -17.02
C HIS A 139 9.03 -2.53 -18.23
N GLU A 140 9.43 -2.93 -19.43
CA GLU A 140 8.91 -2.36 -20.67
C GLU A 140 7.38 -2.51 -20.74
N GLY A 141 6.69 -1.39 -20.97
CA GLY A 141 5.21 -1.33 -21.01
C GLY A 141 4.52 -1.19 -19.66
N GLU A 142 5.27 -1.20 -18.55
CA GLU A 142 4.73 -0.87 -17.23
C GLU A 142 4.87 0.64 -16.95
N GLU A 143 3.93 1.18 -16.17
CA GLU A 143 4.06 2.54 -15.66
C GLU A 143 5.09 2.55 -14.52
N THR A 144 6.11 3.39 -14.65
CA THR A 144 7.25 3.44 -13.73
C THR A 144 7.54 4.85 -13.25
N LEU A 145 8.27 4.96 -12.14
CA LEU A 145 8.69 6.21 -11.52
C LEU A 145 10.20 6.15 -11.31
N LEU A 146 10.88 7.20 -11.75
CA LEU A 146 12.32 7.41 -11.57
C LEU A 146 12.55 8.61 -10.66
N GLU A 147 13.21 8.40 -9.54
CA GLU A 147 13.42 9.41 -8.50
C GLU A 147 14.89 9.46 -8.07
N GLU A 148 15.27 10.58 -7.47
CA GLU A 148 16.55 10.67 -6.76
C GLU A 148 16.60 9.67 -5.58
N TRP A 149 17.78 9.15 -5.32
CA TRP A 149 18.03 8.37 -4.11
C TRP A 149 18.41 9.30 -2.96
N ILE A 150 17.63 9.28 -1.88
CA ILE A 150 17.87 10.09 -0.70
C ILE A 150 18.56 9.22 0.35
N PRO A 151 19.81 9.53 0.72
CA PRO A 151 20.50 8.81 1.81
C PRO A 151 19.87 9.15 3.15
N GLY A 152 19.75 8.18 4.03
CA GLY A 152 19.24 8.44 5.37
C GLY A 152 18.83 7.19 6.13
N THR A 153 18.08 7.42 7.20
CA THR A 153 17.49 6.37 8.01
C THR A 153 16.00 6.29 7.70
N ASP A 154 15.50 5.10 7.45
CA ASP A 154 14.10 4.87 7.19
C ASP A 154 13.27 4.99 8.48
N TYR A 155 12.18 5.71 8.37
CA TYR A 155 11.15 5.82 9.39
C TYR A 155 9.79 5.46 8.80
N SER A 156 8.97 4.79 9.59
CA SER A 156 7.56 4.58 9.30
C SER A 156 6.72 5.42 10.24
N VAL A 157 5.61 5.95 9.72
CA VAL A 157 4.64 6.71 10.50
C VAL A 157 3.28 6.06 10.34
N ASP A 158 2.74 5.51 11.43
CA ASP A 158 1.37 5.04 11.48
C ASP A 158 0.47 6.15 12.03
N CYS A 159 -0.62 6.41 11.34
CA CYS A 159 -1.59 7.42 11.73
C CYS A 159 -2.99 6.83 11.82
N VAL A 160 -3.73 7.23 12.85
CA VAL A 160 -5.17 6.99 12.97
C VAL A 160 -5.87 8.34 13.11
N ARG A 161 -6.88 8.56 12.27
CA ARG A 161 -7.77 9.71 12.36
C ARG A 161 -9.22 9.21 12.41
N TRP A 162 -9.95 9.65 13.41
CA TRP A 162 -11.33 9.25 13.62
C TRP A 162 -12.10 10.36 14.34
N ASP A 163 -13.18 10.85 13.75
CA ASP A 163 -14.12 11.80 14.36
C ASP A 163 -13.42 12.93 15.16
N GLY A 164 -12.46 13.61 14.51
CA GLY A 164 -11.66 14.67 15.14
C GLY A 164 -10.51 14.18 16.03
N PHE A 165 -10.47 12.92 16.39
CA PHE A 165 -9.34 12.29 17.07
C PHE A 165 -8.22 12.01 16.08
N TRP A 166 -6.99 12.32 16.48
CA TRP A 166 -5.81 12.04 15.70
C TRP A 166 -4.68 11.51 16.59
N LYS A 167 -4.05 10.44 16.15
CA LYS A 167 -2.88 9.87 16.82
C LYS A 167 -1.91 9.31 15.80
N SER A 168 -0.62 9.52 16.04
CA SER A 168 0.44 8.92 15.24
C SER A 168 1.49 8.24 16.10
N SER A 169 2.18 7.29 15.52
CA SER A 169 3.38 6.66 16.07
C SER A 169 4.46 6.66 15.01
N VAL A 170 5.69 6.99 15.41
CA VAL A 170 6.85 7.02 14.51
C VAL A 170 7.80 5.90 14.92
N TYR A 171 8.22 5.09 13.96
CA TYR A 171 9.17 3.99 14.17
C TYR A 171 10.40 4.20 13.31
N ARG A 172 11.56 4.01 13.90
CA ARG A 172 12.80 3.90 13.16
C ARG A 172 12.97 2.45 12.68
N ALA A 173 13.26 2.27 11.39
CA ALA A 173 13.65 0.96 10.89
C ALA A 173 15.00 0.55 11.50
N LEU A 174 15.04 -0.62 12.12
CA LEU A 174 16.27 -1.21 12.65
C LEU A 174 16.93 -2.12 11.62
N VAL A 175 16.14 -2.74 10.76
CA VAL A 175 16.58 -3.62 9.68
C VAL A 175 15.83 -3.24 8.41
N THR A 176 16.55 -2.95 7.35
CA THR A 176 16.01 -2.80 6.00
C THR A 176 16.43 -4.00 5.16
N LYS A 177 15.61 -4.40 4.21
CA LYS A 177 16.01 -5.43 3.26
C LYS A 177 17.21 -4.95 2.45
N THR A 178 18.18 -5.82 2.25
CA THR A 178 19.43 -5.52 1.52
C THR A 178 19.20 -5.06 0.09
N ASP A 179 18.05 -5.39 -0.48
CA ASP A 179 17.64 -5.01 -1.84
C ASP A 179 16.82 -3.71 -1.88
N GLY A 180 16.84 -2.97 -0.77
CA GLY A 180 16.28 -1.62 -0.72
C GLY A 180 14.77 -1.55 -0.58
N GLY A 181 14.14 -2.57 -0.11
CA GLY A 181 12.70 -2.53 -0.04
C GLY A 181 12.07 -3.01 1.26
N GLY A 182 11.40 -2.09 1.91
CA GLY A 182 10.55 -2.38 3.06
C GLY A 182 11.30 -2.67 4.36
N THR A 183 10.76 -2.14 5.42
CA THR A 183 11.15 -2.43 6.81
C THR A 183 10.49 -3.72 7.27
N THR A 184 11.22 -4.53 7.99
CA THR A 184 10.65 -5.60 8.81
C THR A 184 10.78 -5.24 10.28
#